data_4b787f07c17fe906414eea603dc85081
#
_entry.id   4b787f07c17fe906414eea603dc85081
#
_cell.length_a   1.000
_cell.length_b   1.000
_cell.length_c   1.000
_cell.angle_alpha   90.00
_cell.angle_beta   90.00
_cell.angle_gamma   90.00
#
_symmetry.space_group_name_H-M   'P 1'
#
loop_
_entity.id
_entity.type
_entity.pdbx_description
1 polymer ?
#
loop_
_entity_poly.entity_id
_entity_poly.type
_entity_poly.pdbx_seq_one_letter_code
_entity_poly.pdbx_strand_id
1 'polypeptide(L)'
;MAALQCEICGGKLTGKPGGIFECDSCGMEYSTEWAKAKVQEIKGTVKIEGPVEVTGTVKVEGGASVDSLLKRGWMMLGEEDWDHADEYFEKVLDIQPECAEAYAGKLCVEKKYRKLEDMTKDLYFKYFMRAGYVGYKNYEKMMRYAGEDFRARFNSYVTAAGENRVEQERKLAEKREQLLPLLPKRREQAALAMNLIIAGFDFTAAVQIDGTVVAAGNQSRLYELKDEAEWKDIKALYTNGFNIVGLKYNGTLVATGKMELPDWSDIVAAAMAYDHIVGLKSDGTVAASGNNESGQCDVTDWKDITAIAAASTATVGLKKDGTVVAAGRFTSGYPDEEDITDRVLRVIAGWQDIAAISAACFGVYGIKADGTVLVTDEEEDEDAGITNYQNVVSMCGPYALRADGTVAIPGSVMEWTDIVALAERYEHTVGVKKDGTVVADGKNEEGQCFVQGWKLFNSIDTLEQEREEAAAKRRRKEEEAEAECQRLLAEEERRQKEAEAEAEAKRKRKEAEAAAARRAKIAALEAEEASIRAELHNIKGLFSGGKRRELEARLVKIGGELQQL
;
A
#
# COMPACT_ATOMS: atom_id res chain seq x y z
N MET A 1 -30.06 -30.86 -47.85
CA MET A 1 -29.63 -32.10 -47.16
C MET A 1 -29.08 -31.65 -45.81
N ALA A 2 -29.70 -32.04 -44.70
CA ALA A 2 -29.13 -31.76 -43.38
C ALA A 2 -27.81 -32.57 -43.24
N ALA A 3 -26.71 -31.90 -43.04
CA ALA A 3 -25.42 -32.56 -42.77
C ALA A 3 -25.49 -33.16 -41.34
N LEU A 4 -25.02 -34.41 -41.20
CA LEU A 4 -24.84 -35.00 -39.88
C LEU A 4 -23.82 -34.17 -39.10
N GLN A 5 -24.18 -33.81 -37.89
CA GLN A 5 -23.33 -33.04 -36.97
C GLN A 5 -22.88 -33.90 -35.79
N CYS A 6 -21.70 -33.66 -35.33
CA CYS A 6 -21.15 -34.27 -34.13
C CYS A 6 -21.98 -33.85 -32.89
N GLU A 7 -22.46 -34.83 -32.10
CA GLU A 7 -23.27 -34.56 -30.91
C GLU A 7 -22.48 -33.83 -29.80
N ILE A 8 -21.15 -33.88 -29.89
CA ILE A 8 -20.27 -33.34 -28.84
C ILE A 8 -19.86 -31.89 -29.10
N CYS A 9 -19.51 -31.55 -30.35
CA CYS A 9 -18.98 -30.22 -30.68
C CYS A 9 -19.76 -29.51 -31.80
N GLY A 10 -20.81 -30.11 -32.34
CA GLY A 10 -21.56 -29.56 -33.47
C GLY A 10 -20.83 -29.54 -34.82
N GLY A 11 -19.58 -30.05 -34.88
CA GLY A 11 -18.78 -30.09 -36.09
C GLY A 11 -19.34 -31.05 -37.16
N LYS A 12 -18.92 -30.87 -38.43
CA LYS A 12 -19.37 -31.68 -39.56
C LYS A 12 -18.77 -33.07 -39.50
N LEU A 13 -19.56 -34.10 -39.76
CA LEU A 13 -19.13 -35.49 -39.86
C LEU A 13 -18.78 -35.85 -41.33
N THR A 14 -17.58 -36.41 -41.54
CA THR A 14 -17.09 -36.86 -42.84
C THR A 14 -16.89 -38.37 -42.83
N GLY A 15 -17.44 -39.06 -43.81
CA GLY A 15 -17.30 -40.53 -43.93
C GLY A 15 -15.90 -40.97 -44.32
N LYS A 16 -15.35 -41.95 -43.61
CA LYS A 16 -14.04 -42.58 -43.85
C LYS A 16 -14.19 -43.99 -44.41
N PRO A 17 -13.14 -44.53 -45.06
CA PRO A 17 -13.11 -45.94 -45.48
C PRO A 17 -13.32 -46.87 -44.26
N GLY A 18 -14.21 -47.87 -44.40
CA GLY A 18 -14.55 -48.76 -43.30
C GLY A 18 -15.90 -48.49 -42.65
N GLY A 19 -16.66 -47.45 -43.11
CA GLY A 19 -18.02 -47.16 -42.64
C GLY A 19 -18.06 -46.36 -41.33
N ILE A 20 -17.03 -45.65 -41.04
CA ILE A 20 -16.92 -44.73 -39.87
C ILE A 20 -17.12 -43.30 -40.32
N PHE A 21 -17.79 -42.49 -39.52
CA PHE A 21 -17.91 -41.04 -39.70
C PHE A 21 -17.07 -40.33 -38.67
N GLU A 22 -16.10 -39.55 -39.11
CA GLU A 22 -15.20 -38.76 -38.24
C GLU A 22 -15.62 -37.28 -38.24
N CYS A 23 -15.59 -36.66 -37.10
CA CYS A 23 -15.84 -35.21 -36.96
C CYS A 23 -14.62 -34.41 -37.40
N ASP A 24 -14.77 -33.53 -38.40
CA ASP A 24 -13.72 -32.68 -38.94
C ASP A 24 -13.15 -31.68 -37.90
N SER A 25 -13.92 -31.37 -36.84
CA SER A 25 -13.54 -30.38 -35.83
C SER A 25 -12.90 -31.03 -34.61
N CYS A 26 -13.32 -32.25 -34.24
CA CYS A 26 -12.92 -32.83 -32.95
C CYS A 26 -12.41 -34.28 -33.06
N GLY A 27 -12.32 -34.84 -34.24
CA GLY A 27 -11.81 -36.18 -34.48
C GLY A 27 -12.68 -37.31 -33.89
N MET A 28 -13.89 -37.02 -33.45
CA MET A 28 -14.81 -38.02 -32.90
C MET A 28 -15.30 -38.94 -33.98
N GLU A 29 -15.24 -40.26 -33.75
CA GLU A 29 -15.68 -41.27 -34.68
C GLU A 29 -17.05 -41.84 -34.32
N TYR A 30 -17.93 -42.01 -35.31
CA TYR A 30 -19.26 -42.56 -35.18
C TYR A 30 -19.47 -43.72 -36.16
N SER A 31 -20.20 -44.75 -35.74
CA SER A 31 -20.47 -45.90 -36.59
C SER A 31 -21.52 -45.57 -37.69
N THR A 32 -21.53 -46.35 -38.75
CA THR A 32 -22.55 -46.28 -39.82
C THR A 32 -23.96 -46.49 -39.28
N GLU A 33 -24.13 -47.38 -38.29
CA GLU A 33 -25.42 -47.67 -37.64
C GLU A 33 -25.91 -46.44 -36.87
N TRP A 34 -25.04 -45.74 -36.14
CA TRP A 34 -25.38 -44.47 -35.46
C TRP A 34 -25.82 -43.40 -36.47
N ALA A 35 -25.10 -43.25 -37.57
CA ALA A 35 -25.42 -42.28 -38.62
C ALA A 35 -26.76 -42.61 -39.28
N LYS A 36 -27.06 -43.89 -39.51
CA LYS A 36 -28.35 -44.34 -40.01
C LYS A 36 -29.49 -44.09 -39.01
N ALA A 37 -29.29 -44.35 -37.72
CA ALA A 37 -30.28 -44.09 -36.67
C ALA A 37 -30.63 -42.61 -36.61
N LYS A 38 -29.63 -41.72 -36.62
CA LYS A 38 -29.85 -40.26 -36.66
C LYS A 38 -30.59 -39.75 -37.89
N VAL A 39 -30.31 -40.34 -39.05
CA VAL A 39 -31.07 -39.99 -40.27
C VAL A 39 -32.51 -40.48 -40.20
N GLN A 40 -32.82 -41.55 -39.49
CA GLN A 40 -34.19 -42.03 -39.26
C GLN A 40 -34.93 -41.19 -38.22
N GLU A 41 -34.24 -40.72 -37.16
CA GLU A 41 -34.78 -39.84 -36.14
C GLU A 41 -35.27 -38.47 -36.70
N ILE A 42 -34.61 -38.00 -37.76
CA ILE A 42 -35.00 -36.77 -38.47
C ILE A 42 -36.27 -36.97 -39.35
N LYS A 43 -36.66 -38.23 -39.68
CA LYS A 43 -37.75 -38.56 -40.60
C LYS A 43 -39.05 -39.00 -39.98
N GLY A 44 -39.15 -39.22 -38.67
CA GLY A 44 -40.42 -39.61 -38.07
C GLY A 44 -40.39 -39.79 -36.57
N THR A 45 -41.40 -39.27 -35.89
CA THR A 45 -41.66 -39.43 -34.43
C THR A 45 -42.04 -40.90 -34.20
N VAL A 46 -41.21 -41.66 -33.46
CA VAL A 46 -41.60 -42.96 -32.90
C VAL A 46 -41.88 -42.73 -31.42
N LYS A 47 -43.19 -42.69 -31.04
CA LYS A 47 -43.59 -42.85 -29.64
C LYS A 47 -43.49 -44.34 -29.28
N ILE A 48 -42.63 -44.67 -28.31
CA ILE A 48 -42.65 -45.98 -27.63
C ILE A 48 -43.30 -45.75 -26.27
N GLU A 49 -44.54 -46.19 -26.08
CA GLU A 49 -45.21 -46.27 -24.79
C GLU A 49 -45.20 -47.72 -24.32
N GLY A 50 -44.44 -48.02 -23.22
CA GLY A 50 -44.50 -49.26 -22.48
C GLY A 50 -43.13 -49.78 -22.05
N PRO A 51 -43.05 -50.52 -20.91
CA PRO A 51 -41.80 -51.10 -20.43
C PRO A 51 -41.36 -52.25 -21.33
N VAL A 52 -40.15 -52.14 -21.90
CA VAL A 52 -39.50 -53.19 -22.66
C VAL A 52 -38.51 -53.88 -21.75
N GLU A 53 -38.83 -55.16 -21.35
CA GLU A 53 -37.82 -56.05 -20.73
C GLU A 53 -36.81 -56.47 -21.80
N VAL A 54 -35.57 -56.04 -21.69
CA VAL A 54 -34.44 -56.49 -22.54
C VAL A 54 -33.67 -57.55 -21.81
N THR A 55 -33.92 -58.80 -22.15
CA THR A 55 -33.06 -59.95 -21.74
C THR A 55 -31.96 -60.12 -22.81
N GLY A 56 -30.79 -59.51 -22.51
CA GLY A 56 -29.62 -59.62 -23.35
C GLY A 56 -28.65 -58.46 -23.14
N THR A 57 -27.37 -58.69 -23.23
CA THR A 57 -26.33 -57.65 -23.18
C THR A 57 -26.55 -56.70 -24.34
N VAL A 58 -27.07 -55.51 -24.08
CA VAL A 58 -27.17 -54.45 -25.09
C VAL A 58 -25.76 -53.87 -25.28
N LYS A 59 -25.09 -54.27 -26.35
CA LYS A 59 -23.99 -53.50 -26.89
C LYS A 59 -24.58 -52.21 -27.43
N VAL A 60 -24.36 -51.10 -26.79
CA VAL A 60 -24.62 -49.78 -27.34
C VAL A 60 -23.55 -49.50 -28.39
N GLU A 61 -23.82 -49.92 -29.60
CA GLU A 61 -23.00 -49.57 -30.77
C GLU A 61 -23.49 -48.20 -31.25
N GLY A 62 -22.74 -47.13 -30.88
CA GLY A 62 -23.03 -45.77 -31.36
C GLY A 62 -22.63 -44.66 -30.39
N GLY A 63 -22.08 -44.95 -29.22
CA GLY A 63 -21.44 -43.98 -28.34
C GLY A 63 -19.98 -43.75 -28.78
N ALA A 64 -19.43 -42.57 -28.41
CA ALA A 64 -18.01 -42.32 -28.58
C ALA A 64 -17.20 -43.45 -27.90
N SER A 65 -16.16 -43.97 -28.58
CA SER A 65 -15.31 -44.99 -27.96
C SER A 65 -14.54 -44.44 -26.76
N VAL A 66 -14.20 -45.29 -25.80
CA VAL A 66 -13.37 -44.92 -24.63
C VAL A 66 -12.08 -44.23 -25.09
N ASP A 67 -11.42 -44.76 -26.11
CA ASP A 67 -10.19 -44.17 -26.67
C ASP A 67 -10.40 -42.77 -27.26
N SER A 68 -11.53 -42.54 -27.92
CA SER A 68 -11.88 -41.26 -28.49
C SER A 68 -12.16 -40.22 -27.41
N LEU A 69 -12.85 -40.61 -26.32
CA LEU A 69 -13.12 -39.75 -25.16
C LEU A 69 -11.83 -39.42 -24.39
N LEU A 70 -10.95 -40.43 -24.16
CA LEU A 70 -9.64 -40.21 -23.55
C LEU A 70 -8.80 -39.22 -24.35
N LYS A 71 -8.69 -39.44 -25.67
CA LYS A 71 -7.96 -38.54 -26.57
C LYS A 71 -8.46 -37.11 -26.48
N ARG A 72 -9.78 -36.94 -26.40
CA ARG A 72 -10.42 -35.62 -26.25
C ARG A 72 -10.10 -34.99 -24.92
N GLY A 73 -10.24 -35.73 -23.81
CA GLY A 73 -9.88 -35.23 -22.48
C GLY A 73 -8.43 -34.73 -22.40
N TRP A 74 -7.48 -35.53 -22.94
CA TRP A 74 -6.07 -35.12 -23.01
C TRP A 74 -5.84 -33.90 -23.91
N MET A 75 -6.62 -33.72 -25.00
CA MET A 75 -6.55 -32.55 -25.85
C MET A 75 -7.02 -31.28 -25.11
N MET A 76 -8.13 -31.35 -24.38
CA MET A 76 -8.65 -30.25 -23.56
C MET A 76 -7.65 -29.82 -22.46
N LEU A 77 -6.98 -30.79 -21.81
CA LEU A 77 -5.88 -30.49 -20.88
C LEU A 77 -4.76 -29.69 -21.54
N GLY A 78 -4.38 -30.08 -22.78
CA GLY A 78 -3.36 -29.37 -23.55
C GLY A 78 -3.75 -27.92 -23.88
N GLU A 79 -5.05 -27.66 -24.02
CA GLU A 79 -5.65 -26.36 -24.29
C GLU A 79 -5.99 -25.57 -23.00
N GLU A 80 -5.71 -26.13 -21.81
CA GLU A 80 -6.04 -25.59 -20.48
C GLU A 80 -7.56 -25.46 -20.22
N ASP A 81 -8.36 -26.21 -20.95
CA ASP A 81 -9.81 -26.30 -20.76
C ASP A 81 -10.14 -27.42 -19.77
N TRP A 82 -9.95 -27.10 -18.48
CA TRP A 82 -10.03 -28.06 -17.37
C TRP A 82 -11.43 -28.64 -17.18
N ASP A 83 -12.46 -27.83 -17.36
CA ASP A 83 -13.84 -28.23 -17.12
C ASP A 83 -14.30 -29.26 -18.18
N HIS A 84 -14.05 -28.98 -19.45
CA HIS A 84 -14.37 -29.95 -20.49
C HIS A 84 -13.47 -31.19 -20.44
N ALA A 85 -12.21 -31.03 -20.02
CA ALA A 85 -11.32 -32.18 -19.80
C ALA A 85 -11.91 -33.13 -18.74
N ASP A 86 -12.37 -32.59 -17.61
CA ASP A 86 -12.98 -33.37 -16.53
C ASP A 86 -14.24 -34.10 -17.00
N GLU A 87 -15.10 -33.42 -17.76
CA GLU A 87 -16.31 -34.01 -18.34
C GLU A 87 -16.00 -35.21 -19.26
N TYR A 88 -14.94 -35.12 -20.07
CA TYR A 88 -14.54 -36.23 -20.94
C TYR A 88 -14.03 -37.41 -20.14
N PHE A 89 -13.23 -37.19 -19.11
CA PHE A 89 -12.75 -38.30 -18.24
C PHE A 89 -13.89 -38.92 -17.43
N GLU A 90 -14.89 -38.14 -16.97
CA GLU A 90 -16.10 -38.70 -16.34
C GLU A 90 -16.88 -39.60 -17.32
N LYS A 91 -17.09 -39.15 -18.58
CA LYS A 91 -17.75 -39.97 -19.61
C LYS A 91 -17.00 -41.27 -19.88
N VAL A 92 -15.66 -41.26 -19.76
CA VAL A 92 -14.86 -42.50 -19.83
C VAL A 92 -15.14 -43.41 -18.66
N LEU A 93 -15.19 -42.86 -17.44
CA LEU A 93 -15.43 -43.61 -16.21
C LEU A 93 -16.87 -44.15 -16.12
N ASP A 94 -17.84 -43.49 -16.75
CA ASP A 94 -19.22 -44.00 -16.89
C ASP A 94 -19.26 -45.29 -17.75
N ILE A 95 -18.39 -45.39 -18.76
CA ILE A 95 -18.31 -46.57 -19.65
C ILE A 95 -17.38 -47.62 -19.07
N GLN A 96 -16.23 -47.20 -18.55
CA GLN A 96 -15.16 -48.07 -18.02
C GLN A 96 -14.68 -47.53 -16.67
N PRO A 97 -15.34 -47.88 -15.54
CA PRO A 97 -15.02 -47.41 -14.21
C PRO A 97 -13.61 -47.73 -13.70
N GLU A 98 -12.93 -48.69 -14.30
CA GLU A 98 -11.57 -49.14 -13.95
C GLU A 98 -10.51 -48.57 -14.90
N CYS A 99 -10.79 -47.48 -15.62
CA CYS A 99 -9.84 -46.88 -16.54
C CYS A 99 -8.78 -46.03 -15.81
N ALA A 100 -7.58 -46.58 -15.66
CA ALA A 100 -6.45 -45.88 -15.00
C ALA A 100 -6.08 -44.57 -15.70
N GLU A 101 -6.15 -44.52 -17.04
CA GLU A 101 -5.83 -43.31 -17.81
C GLU A 101 -6.84 -42.18 -17.59
N ALA A 102 -8.12 -42.49 -17.36
CA ALA A 102 -9.12 -41.49 -17.04
C ALA A 102 -8.87 -40.89 -15.63
N TYR A 103 -8.52 -41.69 -14.64
CA TYR A 103 -8.13 -41.20 -13.32
C TYR A 103 -6.83 -40.38 -13.37
N ALA A 104 -5.87 -40.74 -14.25
CA ALA A 104 -4.70 -39.92 -14.50
C ALA A 104 -5.05 -38.55 -15.09
N GLY A 105 -6.00 -38.53 -16.02
CA GLY A 105 -6.54 -37.29 -16.58
C GLY A 105 -7.21 -36.41 -15.52
N LYS A 106 -8.05 -36.99 -14.66
CA LYS A 106 -8.67 -36.26 -13.53
C LYS A 106 -7.63 -35.74 -12.54
N LEU A 107 -6.57 -36.49 -12.27
CA LEU A 107 -5.45 -36.00 -11.46
C LEU A 107 -4.79 -34.77 -12.12
N CYS A 108 -4.62 -34.79 -13.45
CA CYS A 108 -4.10 -33.65 -14.19
C CYS A 108 -5.05 -32.43 -14.14
N VAL A 109 -6.36 -32.62 -14.22
CA VAL A 109 -7.37 -31.55 -14.05
C VAL A 109 -7.21 -30.88 -12.68
N GLU A 110 -7.19 -31.67 -11.61
CA GLU A 110 -7.07 -31.17 -10.22
C GLU A 110 -5.78 -30.39 -9.99
N LYS A 111 -4.69 -30.81 -10.65
CA LYS A 111 -3.36 -30.19 -10.49
C LYS A 111 -3.03 -29.15 -11.57
N LYS A 112 -3.94 -28.89 -12.48
CA LYS A 112 -3.72 -28.00 -13.62
C LYS A 112 -2.49 -28.38 -14.46
N TYR A 113 -2.28 -29.70 -14.66
CA TYR A 113 -1.25 -30.22 -15.56
C TYR A 113 -1.82 -30.38 -16.96
N ARG A 114 -1.13 -29.87 -17.98
CA ARG A 114 -1.53 -30.06 -19.38
C ARG A 114 -1.35 -31.51 -19.85
N LYS A 115 -0.45 -32.23 -19.19
CA LYS A 115 -0.17 -33.65 -19.43
C LYS A 115 0.47 -34.26 -18.18
N LEU A 116 0.45 -35.59 -18.11
CA LEU A 116 0.95 -36.30 -16.94
C LEU A 116 2.45 -36.08 -16.66
N GLU A 117 3.26 -35.86 -17.69
CA GLU A 117 4.69 -35.55 -17.55
C GLU A 117 4.96 -34.24 -16.84
N ASP A 118 4.01 -33.31 -16.80
CA ASP A 118 4.20 -32.00 -16.13
C ASP A 118 4.35 -32.16 -14.60
N MET A 119 3.90 -33.28 -14.02
CA MET A 119 4.16 -33.63 -12.64
C MET A 119 5.65 -33.67 -12.27
N THR A 120 6.53 -33.94 -13.26
CA THR A 120 7.99 -33.95 -13.04
C THR A 120 8.54 -32.57 -12.68
N LYS A 121 7.80 -31.50 -12.97
CA LYS A 121 8.14 -30.11 -12.67
C LYS A 121 7.57 -29.65 -11.34
N ASP A 122 6.61 -30.38 -10.77
CA ASP A 122 5.99 -30.03 -9.50
C ASP A 122 6.84 -30.50 -8.31
N LEU A 123 7.44 -29.53 -7.62
CA LEU A 123 8.31 -29.75 -6.47
C LEU A 123 7.57 -30.41 -5.29
N TYR A 124 6.26 -30.23 -5.22
CA TYR A 124 5.41 -30.72 -4.13
C TYR A 124 4.66 -31.99 -4.47
N PHE A 125 4.86 -32.58 -5.66
CA PHE A 125 4.14 -33.76 -6.13
C PHE A 125 4.13 -34.91 -5.12
N LYS A 126 5.22 -35.12 -4.39
CA LYS A 126 5.32 -36.15 -3.36
C LYS A 126 4.29 -36.00 -2.22
N TYR A 127 3.90 -34.78 -1.90
CA TYR A 127 2.93 -34.50 -0.83
C TYR A 127 1.52 -34.89 -1.24
N PHE A 128 1.17 -34.76 -2.52
CA PHE A 128 -0.14 -35.12 -3.06
C PHE A 128 -0.40 -36.63 -3.10
N MET A 129 0.63 -37.44 -2.96
CA MET A 129 0.50 -38.90 -2.85
C MET A 129 0.21 -39.37 -1.42
N ARG A 130 0.00 -38.48 -0.47
CA ARG A 130 -0.37 -38.80 0.91
C ARG A 130 -1.88 -38.81 1.09
N ALA A 131 -2.40 -39.73 1.90
CA ALA A 131 -3.81 -39.78 2.25
C ALA A 131 -4.24 -38.46 2.91
N GLY A 132 -5.37 -37.91 2.48
CA GLY A 132 -5.92 -36.65 3.00
C GLY A 132 -5.77 -35.44 2.06
N TYR A 133 -4.89 -35.49 1.07
CA TYR A 133 -4.73 -34.38 0.11
C TYR A 133 -5.72 -34.45 -1.07
N VAL A 134 -6.04 -33.30 -1.63
CA VAL A 134 -6.83 -33.16 -2.86
C VAL A 134 -6.11 -33.92 -4.00
N GLY A 135 -6.83 -34.74 -4.73
CA GLY A 135 -6.25 -35.59 -5.80
C GLY A 135 -5.85 -37.00 -5.35
N TYR A 136 -5.71 -37.25 -4.06
CA TYR A 136 -5.31 -38.57 -3.57
C TYR A 136 -6.26 -39.69 -4.02
N LYS A 137 -7.57 -39.44 -4.05
CA LYS A 137 -8.58 -40.44 -4.47
C LYS A 137 -8.40 -40.85 -5.92
N ASN A 138 -8.11 -39.90 -6.80
CA ASN A 138 -7.86 -40.19 -8.23
C ASN A 138 -6.50 -40.87 -8.42
N TYR A 139 -5.48 -40.47 -7.68
CA TYR A 139 -4.19 -41.18 -7.65
C TYR A 139 -4.35 -42.63 -7.16
N GLU A 140 -5.07 -42.87 -6.04
CA GLU A 140 -5.29 -44.22 -5.52
C GLU A 140 -6.00 -45.09 -6.53
N LYS A 141 -7.08 -44.62 -7.16
CA LYS A 141 -7.83 -45.37 -8.17
C LYS A 141 -6.98 -45.61 -9.43
N MET A 142 -6.26 -44.60 -9.90
CA MET A 142 -5.33 -44.72 -11.01
C MET A 142 -4.34 -45.84 -10.76
N MET A 143 -3.67 -45.86 -9.60
CA MET A 143 -2.67 -46.88 -9.25
C MET A 143 -3.30 -48.24 -9.01
N ARG A 144 -4.54 -48.33 -8.55
CA ARG A 144 -5.28 -49.58 -8.36
C ARG A 144 -5.54 -50.29 -9.69
N TYR A 145 -5.97 -49.54 -10.70
CA TYR A 145 -6.38 -50.07 -12.02
C TYR A 145 -5.28 -50.07 -13.06
N ALA A 146 -4.14 -49.44 -12.79
CA ALA A 146 -3.01 -49.38 -13.74
C ALA A 146 -2.39 -50.73 -13.99
N GLY A 147 -2.15 -51.02 -15.27
CA GLY A 147 -1.30 -52.15 -15.69
C GLY A 147 0.19 -51.89 -15.42
N GLU A 148 1.02 -52.93 -15.54
CA GLU A 148 2.46 -52.86 -15.23
C GLU A 148 3.19 -51.79 -16.02
N ASP A 149 2.93 -51.66 -17.35
CA ASP A 149 3.56 -50.67 -18.21
C ASP A 149 3.18 -49.23 -17.79
N PHE A 150 1.91 -49.00 -17.45
CA PHE A 150 1.46 -47.71 -16.99
C PHE A 150 2.10 -47.37 -15.64
N ARG A 151 2.14 -48.31 -14.70
CA ARG A 151 2.80 -48.11 -13.39
C ARG A 151 4.29 -47.82 -13.55
N ALA A 152 4.98 -48.52 -14.43
CA ALA A 152 6.41 -48.30 -14.71
C ALA A 152 6.65 -46.88 -15.27
N ARG A 153 5.82 -46.46 -16.23
CA ARG A 153 5.86 -45.11 -16.81
C ARG A 153 5.56 -44.04 -15.73
N PHE A 154 4.50 -44.21 -14.96
CA PHE A 154 4.15 -43.26 -13.88
C PHE A 154 5.27 -43.18 -12.84
N ASN A 155 5.82 -44.30 -12.40
CA ASN A 155 6.92 -44.33 -11.45
C ASN A 155 8.18 -43.64 -12.00
N SER A 156 8.43 -43.69 -13.29
CA SER A 156 9.54 -42.92 -13.91
C SER A 156 9.33 -41.42 -13.76
N TYR A 157 8.10 -40.93 -13.89
CA TYR A 157 7.78 -39.50 -13.64
C TYR A 157 7.94 -39.13 -12.17
N VAL A 158 7.52 -40.00 -11.25
CA VAL A 158 7.72 -39.78 -9.79
C VAL A 158 9.22 -39.71 -9.45
N THR A 159 10.03 -40.59 -10.05
CA THR A 159 11.48 -40.57 -9.86
C THR A 159 12.08 -39.27 -10.42
N ALA A 160 11.72 -38.90 -11.65
CA ALA A 160 12.20 -37.65 -12.27
C ALA A 160 11.76 -36.40 -11.49
N ALA A 161 10.54 -36.39 -10.96
CA ALA A 161 10.09 -35.31 -10.08
C ALA A 161 10.96 -35.23 -8.79
N GLY A 162 11.31 -36.37 -8.20
CA GLY A 162 12.22 -36.44 -7.06
C GLY A 162 13.62 -35.92 -7.37
N GLU A 163 14.21 -36.31 -8.51
CA GLU A 163 15.51 -35.85 -8.96
C GLU A 163 15.51 -34.34 -9.28
N ASN A 164 14.48 -33.86 -9.97
CA ASN A 164 14.32 -32.44 -10.25
C ASN A 164 14.18 -31.62 -8.95
N ARG A 165 13.47 -32.14 -7.94
CA ARG A 165 13.37 -31.49 -6.65
C ARG A 165 14.73 -31.38 -5.97
N VAL A 166 15.50 -32.47 -5.88
CA VAL A 166 16.85 -32.49 -5.29
C VAL A 166 17.76 -31.47 -6.01
N GLU A 167 17.71 -31.42 -7.34
CA GLU A 167 18.48 -30.46 -8.11
C GLU A 167 18.02 -29.01 -7.87
N GLN A 168 16.73 -28.78 -7.73
CA GLN A 168 16.20 -27.45 -7.37
C GLN A 168 16.61 -27.05 -5.94
N GLU A 169 16.50 -27.99 -4.98
CA GLU A 169 16.96 -27.75 -3.61
C GLU A 169 18.46 -27.43 -3.55
N ARG A 170 19.27 -28.13 -4.36
CA ARG A 170 20.71 -27.84 -4.49
C ARG A 170 20.95 -26.42 -5.04
N LYS A 171 20.27 -26.04 -6.14
CA LYS A 171 20.37 -24.70 -6.73
C LYS A 171 19.92 -23.61 -5.75
N LEU A 172 18.84 -23.87 -5.01
CA LEU A 172 18.36 -22.95 -3.97
C LEU A 172 19.38 -22.81 -2.83
N ALA A 173 20.02 -23.92 -2.40
CA ALA A 173 21.04 -23.89 -1.37
C ALA A 173 22.29 -23.10 -1.83
N GLU A 174 22.75 -23.32 -3.07
CA GLU A 174 23.84 -22.54 -3.66
C GLU A 174 23.50 -21.05 -3.77
N LYS A 175 22.29 -20.71 -4.22
CA LYS A 175 21.80 -19.35 -4.29
C LYS A 175 21.71 -18.72 -2.88
N ARG A 176 21.25 -19.49 -1.89
CA ARG A 176 21.20 -19.05 -0.50
C ARG A 176 22.59 -18.71 0.02
N GLU A 177 23.58 -19.58 -0.19
CA GLU A 177 24.97 -19.35 0.22
C GLU A 177 25.56 -18.07 -0.41
N GLN A 178 25.26 -17.82 -1.67
CA GLN A 178 25.66 -16.59 -2.38
C GLN A 178 24.97 -15.33 -1.82
N LEU A 179 23.74 -15.43 -1.34
CA LEU A 179 22.96 -14.29 -0.85
C LEU A 179 23.19 -13.99 0.64
N LEU A 180 23.56 -14.98 1.46
CA LEU A 180 23.78 -14.80 2.88
C LEU A 180 24.68 -13.60 3.23
N PRO A 181 25.85 -13.41 2.61
CA PRO A 181 26.73 -12.26 2.90
C PRO A 181 26.11 -10.92 2.48
N LEU A 182 25.11 -10.92 1.61
CA LEU A 182 24.43 -9.71 1.14
C LEU A 182 23.23 -9.32 2.02
N LEU A 183 22.72 -10.22 2.87
CA LEU A 183 21.53 -9.99 3.68
C LEU A 183 21.62 -8.73 4.56
N PRO A 184 22.71 -8.46 5.29
CA PRO A 184 22.79 -7.26 6.12
C PRO A 184 22.62 -5.98 5.29
N LYS A 185 23.38 -5.84 4.18
CA LYS A 185 23.27 -4.69 3.28
C LYS A 185 21.87 -4.57 2.67
N ARG A 186 21.26 -5.68 2.26
CA ARG A 186 19.92 -5.69 1.67
C ARG A 186 18.84 -5.31 2.67
N ARG A 187 18.97 -5.71 3.95
CA ARG A 187 18.06 -5.27 5.02
C ARG A 187 18.17 -3.78 5.27
N GLU A 188 19.38 -3.25 5.32
CA GLU A 188 19.61 -1.82 5.46
C GLU A 188 18.95 -1.04 4.31
N GLN A 189 19.16 -1.47 3.07
CA GLN A 189 18.52 -0.90 1.90
C GLN A 189 16.97 -0.98 1.97
N ALA A 190 16.44 -2.13 2.37
CA ALA A 190 15.00 -2.29 2.55
C ALA A 190 14.46 -1.37 3.67
N ALA A 191 15.15 -1.27 4.80
CA ALA A 191 14.76 -0.38 5.90
C ALA A 191 14.77 1.10 5.48
N LEU A 192 15.74 1.53 4.67
CA LEU A 192 15.79 2.89 4.13
C LEU A 192 14.64 3.21 3.17
N ALA A 193 14.17 2.21 2.40
CA ALA A 193 13.17 2.41 1.35
C ALA A 193 11.74 2.05 1.78
N MET A 194 11.56 1.17 2.78
CA MET A 194 10.24 0.62 3.14
C MET A 194 9.19 1.66 3.45
N ASN A 195 9.54 2.69 4.21
CA ASN A 195 8.59 3.73 4.61
C ASN A 195 8.54 4.91 3.62
N LEU A 196 9.15 4.76 2.44
CA LEU A 196 8.98 5.73 1.35
C LEU A 196 7.68 5.51 0.58
N ILE A 197 7.06 4.34 0.70
CA ILE A 197 5.83 4.00 0.00
C ILE A 197 4.86 3.31 0.95
N ILE A 198 3.59 3.63 0.81
CA ILE A 198 2.49 3.01 1.54
C ILE A 198 1.34 2.66 0.60
N ALA A 199 0.63 1.58 0.92
CA ALA A 199 -0.62 1.20 0.32
C ALA A 199 -1.75 1.34 1.34
N GLY A 200 -2.81 2.08 1.00
CA GLY A 200 -4.06 2.16 1.76
C GLY A 200 -5.11 1.24 1.17
N PHE A 201 -6.39 1.37 1.56
CA PHE A 201 -7.46 0.58 0.96
C PHE A 201 -7.75 0.97 -0.50
N ASP A 202 -7.68 2.25 -0.79
CA ASP A 202 -8.07 2.86 -2.06
C ASP A 202 -7.08 3.92 -2.55
N PHE A 203 -5.87 3.91 -2.01
CA PHE A 203 -4.80 4.84 -2.39
C PHE A 203 -3.40 4.22 -2.25
N THR A 204 -2.46 4.81 -2.95
CA THR A 204 -1.01 4.65 -2.79
C THR A 204 -0.41 6.03 -2.56
N ALA A 205 0.53 6.16 -1.63
CA ALA A 205 1.29 7.39 -1.45
C ALA A 205 2.78 7.10 -1.27
N ALA A 206 3.63 8.03 -1.71
CA ALA A 206 5.07 7.86 -1.61
C ALA A 206 5.79 9.18 -1.35
N VAL A 207 6.93 9.11 -0.68
CA VAL A 207 7.84 10.22 -0.41
C VAL A 207 8.87 10.32 -1.53
N GLN A 208 8.98 11.49 -2.13
CA GLN A 208 10.05 11.81 -3.07
C GLN A 208 11.33 12.22 -2.34
N ILE A 209 12.45 12.23 -3.06
CA ILE A 209 13.77 12.53 -2.48
C ILE A 209 13.83 13.94 -1.84
N ASP A 210 13.04 14.87 -2.33
CA ASP A 210 12.96 16.23 -1.79
C ASP A 210 12.04 16.36 -0.56
N GLY A 211 11.46 15.25 -0.08
CA GLY A 211 10.57 15.20 1.08
C GLY A 211 9.14 15.65 0.79
N THR A 212 8.77 15.82 -0.49
CA THR A 212 7.38 15.99 -0.90
C THR A 212 6.67 14.65 -1.03
N VAL A 213 5.34 14.64 -0.99
CA VAL A 213 4.52 13.44 -1.09
C VAL A 213 3.78 13.42 -2.41
N VAL A 214 3.85 12.28 -3.12
CA VAL A 214 3.03 11.98 -4.30
C VAL A 214 2.01 10.91 -3.93
N ALA A 215 0.82 10.98 -4.51
CA ALA A 215 -0.23 10.03 -4.21
C ALA A 215 -1.12 9.75 -5.43
N ALA A 216 -1.67 8.53 -5.49
CA ALA A 216 -2.63 8.07 -6.48
C ALA A 216 -3.78 7.32 -5.79
N GLY A 217 -4.99 7.40 -6.34
CA GLY A 217 -6.17 6.76 -5.78
C GLY A 217 -7.27 7.75 -5.42
N ASN A 218 -8.05 7.43 -4.39
CA ASN A 218 -9.23 8.19 -3.97
C ASN A 218 -8.91 9.62 -3.56
N GLN A 219 -9.33 10.58 -4.39
CA GLN A 219 -9.01 12.00 -4.24
C GLN A 219 -9.60 12.62 -2.97
N SER A 220 -10.70 12.09 -2.43
CA SER A 220 -11.30 12.60 -1.21
C SER A 220 -10.40 12.34 0.02
N ARG A 221 -9.69 11.21 0.03
CA ARG A 221 -8.73 10.87 1.09
C ARG A 221 -7.40 11.63 0.93
N LEU A 222 -7.01 11.88 -0.31
CA LEU A 222 -5.73 12.49 -0.65
C LEU A 222 -5.76 14.02 -0.66
N TYR A 223 -6.95 14.62 -0.43
CA TYR A 223 -7.14 16.08 -0.53
C TYR A 223 -6.17 16.86 0.40
N GLU A 224 -5.97 16.38 1.62
CA GLU A 224 -5.14 17.08 2.62
C GLU A 224 -3.64 17.01 2.30
N LEU A 225 -3.19 16.04 1.51
CA LEU A 225 -1.79 15.96 1.05
C LEU A 225 -1.42 17.11 0.11
N LYS A 226 -2.41 17.90 -0.36
CA LYS A 226 -2.19 19.09 -1.21
C LYS A 226 -1.74 20.31 -0.43
N ASP A 227 -1.76 20.28 0.89
CA ASP A 227 -1.19 21.35 1.72
C ASP A 227 0.33 21.21 1.75
N GLU A 228 1.01 21.85 0.77
CA GLU A 228 2.47 21.83 0.66
C GLU A 228 3.17 22.43 1.89
N ALA A 229 2.50 23.26 2.68
CA ALA A 229 3.08 23.86 3.88
C ALA A 229 3.19 22.83 5.01
N GLU A 230 2.21 21.95 5.14
CA GLU A 230 2.14 20.93 6.17
C GLU A 230 2.88 19.65 5.77
N TRP A 231 2.70 19.20 4.50
CA TRP A 231 3.25 17.94 3.97
C TRP A 231 4.60 18.10 3.28
N LYS A 232 5.51 18.90 3.88
CA LYS A 232 6.90 19.06 3.45
C LYS A 232 7.86 18.42 4.47
N ASP A 233 9.08 18.16 4.02
CA ASP A 233 10.14 17.56 4.83
C ASP A 233 9.78 16.18 5.39
N ILE A 234 8.95 15.46 4.66
CA ILE A 234 8.54 14.11 5.03
C ILE A 234 9.72 13.15 4.80
N LYS A 235 10.05 12.40 5.83
CA LYS A 235 11.07 11.35 5.85
C LYS A 235 10.48 9.97 5.56
N ALA A 236 9.28 9.71 6.08
CA ALA A 236 8.62 8.42 6.02
C ALA A 236 7.09 8.59 6.09
N LEU A 237 6.36 7.63 5.53
CA LEU A 237 4.91 7.54 5.58
C LEU A 237 4.47 6.26 6.30
N TYR A 238 3.34 6.36 7.00
CA TYR A 238 2.68 5.25 7.66
C TYR A 238 1.17 5.35 7.41
N THR A 239 0.47 4.22 7.45
CA THR A 239 -0.99 4.19 7.23
C THR A 239 -1.65 3.07 8.01
N ASN A 240 -2.87 3.31 8.44
CA ASN A 240 -3.79 2.28 8.92
C ASN A 240 -4.75 1.79 7.81
N GLY A 241 -4.50 2.19 6.56
CA GLY A 241 -5.33 1.91 5.40
C GLY A 241 -6.32 3.04 5.06
N PHE A 242 -6.68 3.91 6.02
CA PHE A 242 -7.61 5.04 5.85
C PHE A 242 -6.90 6.38 5.95
N ASN A 243 -6.07 6.56 6.97
CA ASN A 243 -5.34 7.79 7.25
C ASN A 243 -3.86 7.60 6.94
N ILE A 244 -3.22 8.71 6.62
CA ILE A 244 -1.78 8.78 6.35
C ILE A 244 -1.13 9.58 7.46
N VAL A 245 -0.03 9.08 8.00
CA VAL A 245 0.85 9.81 8.91
C VAL A 245 2.21 9.99 8.25
N GLY A 246 2.67 11.21 8.20
CA GLY A 246 4.01 11.60 7.77
C GLY A 246 4.93 11.84 8.94
N LEU A 247 6.08 11.17 8.97
CA LEU A 247 7.17 11.48 9.88
C LEU A 247 8.08 12.49 9.20
N LYS A 248 8.29 13.64 9.83
CA LYS A 248 9.21 14.68 9.36
C LYS A 248 10.66 14.41 9.77
N TYR A 249 11.60 15.02 9.06
CA TYR A 249 13.04 14.91 9.40
C TYR A 249 13.39 15.44 10.80
N ASN A 250 12.59 16.35 11.34
CA ASN A 250 12.77 16.88 12.71
C ASN A 250 12.18 15.97 13.80
N GLY A 251 11.66 14.80 13.45
CA GLY A 251 11.10 13.84 14.41
C GLY A 251 9.67 14.14 14.86
N THR A 252 8.98 15.09 14.23
CA THR A 252 7.55 15.35 14.46
C THR A 252 6.66 14.63 13.44
N LEU A 253 5.38 14.51 13.76
CA LEU A 253 4.39 13.82 12.92
C LEU A 253 3.37 14.82 12.35
N VAL A 254 2.83 14.49 11.18
CA VAL A 254 1.68 15.14 10.54
C VAL A 254 0.70 14.05 10.08
N ALA A 255 -0.59 14.29 10.09
CA ALA A 255 -1.61 13.30 9.69
C ALA A 255 -2.68 13.90 8.81
N THR A 256 -3.26 13.05 7.94
CA THR A 256 -4.52 13.35 7.26
C THR A 256 -5.72 13.07 8.18
N GLY A 257 -6.85 13.73 7.90
CA GLY A 257 -8.08 13.54 8.64
C GLY A 257 -8.08 14.28 9.99
N LYS A 258 -9.06 13.96 10.81
CA LYS A 258 -9.19 14.50 12.17
C LYS A 258 -8.44 13.66 13.21
N MET A 259 -7.34 13.03 12.81
CA MET A 259 -6.55 12.26 13.76
C MET A 259 -5.79 13.20 14.68
N GLU A 260 -6.08 13.14 15.99
CA GLU A 260 -5.30 13.83 16.99
C GLU A 260 -3.96 13.09 17.19
N LEU A 261 -2.88 13.70 16.70
CA LEU A 261 -1.55 13.19 16.92
C LEU A 261 -1.02 13.63 18.29
N PRO A 262 -0.31 12.76 19.00
CA PRO A 262 0.41 13.16 20.19
C PRO A 262 1.52 14.18 19.85
N ASP A 263 1.78 15.10 20.78
CA ASP A 263 2.91 16.03 20.68
C ASP A 263 4.24 15.30 21.02
N TRP A 264 4.64 14.42 20.11
CA TRP A 264 5.88 13.66 20.25
C TRP A 264 7.02 14.34 19.50
N SER A 265 8.19 14.31 20.13
CA SER A 265 9.47 14.69 19.52
C SER A 265 10.41 13.49 19.48
N ASP A 266 11.47 13.62 18.68
CA ASP A 266 12.54 12.63 18.56
C ASP A 266 12.11 11.26 18.01
N ILE A 267 10.97 11.23 17.28
CA ILE A 267 10.50 10.01 16.62
C ILE A 267 11.41 9.68 15.44
N VAL A 268 11.89 8.44 15.40
CA VAL A 268 12.72 7.92 14.31
C VAL A 268 11.97 6.95 13.40
N ALA A 269 10.93 6.29 13.92
CA ALA A 269 10.01 5.43 13.19
C ALA A 269 8.63 5.43 13.86
N ALA A 270 7.58 5.14 13.11
CA ALA A 270 6.24 4.93 13.64
C ALA A 270 5.63 3.62 13.12
N ALA A 271 4.59 3.15 13.76
CA ALA A 271 3.75 2.06 13.27
C ALA A 271 2.28 2.42 13.57
N MET A 272 1.39 2.07 12.67
CA MET A 272 -0.03 2.36 12.80
C MET A 272 -0.85 1.10 12.68
N ALA A 273 -1.79 0.94 13.59
CA ALA A 273 -2.90 0.00 13.46
C ALA A 273 -4.21 0.78 13.27
N TYR A 274 -5.34 0.09 13.35
CA TYR A 274 -6.64 0.67 13.08
C TYR A 274 -6.97 1.86 14.00
N ASP A 275 -6.67 1.76 15.28
CA ASP A 275 -7.12 2.66 16.33
C ASP A 275 -6.01 3.15 17.29
N HIS A 276 -4.75 2.77 17.03
CA HIS A 276 -3.60 3.26 17.78
C HIS A 276 -2.38 3.53 16.90
N ILE A 277 -1.50 4.40 17.37
CA ILE A 277 -0.23 4.73 16.75
C ILE A 277 0.90 4.53 17.78
N VAL A 278 2.02 4.06 17.30
CA VAL A 278 3.23 3.80 18.07
C VAL A 278 4.40 4.56 17.48
N GLY A 279 5.17 5.23 18.31
CA GLY A 279 6.38 5.95 17.93
C GLY A 279 7.61 5.37 18.61
N LEU A 280 8.62 5.01 17.83
CA LEU A 280 9.96 4.66 18.32
C LEU A 280 10.78 5.93 18.41
N LYS A 281 11.37 6.17 19.58
CA LYS A 281 12.25 7.31 19.82
C LYS A 281 13.72 6.95 19.55
N SER A 282 14.53 7.96 19.33
CA SER A 282 15.96 7.82 19.02
C SER A 282 16.78 7.15 20.15
N ASP A 283 16.29 7.20 21.38
CA ASP A 283 16.90 6.57 22.55
C ASP A 283 16.50 5.09 22.75
N GLY A 284 15.67 4.55 21.85
CA GLY A 284 15.18 3.17 21.92
C GLY A 284 13.99 2.96 22.88
N THR A 285 13.39 4.04 23.40
CA THR A 285 12.10 3.97 24.11
C THR A 285 10.95 4.06 23.12
N VAL A 286 9.76 3.66 23.56
CA VAL A 286 8.55 3.62 22.73
C VAL A 286 7.43 4.41 23.39
N ALA A 287 6.70 5.16 22.60
CA ALA A 287 5.49 5.84 23.00
C ALA A 287 4.32 5.32 22.15
N ALA A 288 3.14 5.21 22.75
CA ALA A 288 1.92 4.81 22.05
C ALA A 288 0.75 5.72 22.42
N SER A 289 -0.19 5.89 21.51
CA SER A 289 -1.41 6.70 21.71
C SER A 289 -2.57 6.13 20.89
N GLY A 290 -3.78 6.35 21.38
CA GLY A 290 -5.01 5.84 20.78
C GLY A 290 -5.75 4.90 21.73
N ASN A 291 -6.50 3.96 21.19
CA ASN A 291 -7.22 2.97 21.97
C ASN A 291 -6.25 2.10 22.78
N ASN A 292 -6.57 1.85 24.04
CA ASN A 292 -5.80 0.98 24.95
C ASN A 292 -6.68 -0.02 25.71
N GLU A 293 -7.88 -0.32 25.21
CA GLU A 293 -8.80 -1.28 25.87
C GLU A 293 -8.22 -2.69 25.92
N SER A 294 -7.35 -3.02 25.00
CA SER A 294 -6.63 -4.30 24.95
C SER A 294 -5.21 -4.26 25.52
N GLY A 295 -4.73 -3.11 26.02
CA GLY A 295 -3.36 -2.92 26.51
C GLY A 295 -2.33 -2.69 25.39
N GLN A 296 -2.78 -2.37 24.17
CA GLN A 296 -1.90 -2.18 23.01
C GLN A 296 -0.99 -0.95 23.11
N CYS A 297 -1.28 -0.03 24.02
CA CYS A 297 -0.44 1.13 24.32
C CYS A 297 0.45 0.96 25.57
N ASP A 298 0.47 -0.23 26.21
CA ASP A 298 1.24 -0.49 27.43
C ASP A 298 2.72 -0.78 27.11
N VAL A 299 3.40 0.19 26.51
CA VAL A 299 4.77 0.10 25.99
C VAL A 299 5.78 1.01 26.71
N THR A 300 5.36 1.72 27.75
CA THR A 300 6.17 2.76 28.42
C THR A 300 7.45 2.23 29.08
N ASP A 301 7.46 0.96 29.48
CA ASP A 301 8.62 0.31 30.09
C ASP A 301 9.61 -0.29 29.08
N TRP A 302 9.29 -0.20 27.79
CA TRP A 302 10.13 -0.79 26.75
C TRP A 302 11.40 0.03 26.54
N LYS A 303 12.53 -0.68 26.46
CA LYS A 303 13.86 -0.10 26.26
C LYS A 303 14.64 -0.95 25.25
N ASP A 304 15.66 -0.34 24.68
CA ASP A 304 16.53 -0.97 23.68
C ASP A 304 15.78 -1.48 22.45
N ILE A 305 14.63 -0.85 22.12
CA ILE A 305 13.85 -1.18 20.94
C ILE A 305 14.52 -0.61 19.69
N THR A 306 14.62 -1.45 18.66
CA THR A 306 15.23 -1.11 17.36
C THR A 306 14.22 -1.10 16.21
N ALA A 307 13.10 -1.79 16.37
CA ALA A 307 11.99 -1.76 15.41
C ALA A 307 10.65 -1.96 16.14
N ILE A 308 9.60 -1.41 15.56
CA ILE A 308 8.23 -1.54 16.06
C ILE A 308 7.30 -1.97 14.91
N ALA A 309 6.27 -2.73 15.26
CA ALA A 309 5.17 -3.06 14.37
C ALA A 309 3.85 -2.98 15.15
N ALA A 310 2.75 -2.67 14.47
CA ALA A 310 1.42 -2.61 15.06
C ALA A 310 0.50 -3.60 14.34
N ALA A 311 -0.17 -4.44 15.11
CA ALA A 311 -1.29 -5.28 14.69
C ALA A 311 -2.61 -4.61 15.12
N SER A 312 -3.76 -5.19 14.77
CA SER A 312 -5.07 -4.55 15.02
C SER A 312 -5.25 -4.07 16.46
N THR A 313 -4.93 -4.89 17.45
CA THR A 313 -5.10 -4.62 18.88
C THR A 313 -3.83 -4.93 19.69
N ALA A 314 -2.66 -4.92 19.05
CA ALA A 314 -1.38 -5.20 19.69
C ALA A 314 -0.25 -4.38 19.09
N THR A 315 0.78 -4.16 19.90
CA THR A 315 2.06 -3.56 19.52
C THR A 315 3.17 -4.58 19.72
N VAL A 316 4.11 -4.63 18.78
CA VAL A 316 5.27 -5.54 18.81
C VAL A 316 6.55 -4.71 18.71
N GLY A 317 7.53 -5.05 19.54
CA GLY A 317 8.85 -4.41 19.57
C GLY A 317 9.98 -5.42 19.40
N LEU A 318 10.93 -5.12 18.52
CA LEU A 318 12.18 -5.84 18.39
C LEU A 318 13.24 -5.17 19.25
N LYS A 319 13.86 -5.93 20.15
CA LYS A 319 14.97 -5.45 20.97
C LYS A 319 16.31 -5.59 20.25
N LYS A 320 17.26 -4.80 20.68
CA LYS A 320 18.63 -4.79 20.17
C LYS A 320 19.34 -6.15 20.30
N ASP A 321 18.96 -6.97 21.28
CA ASP A 321 19.48 -8.32 21.49
C ASP A 321 18.84 -9.39 20.60
N GLY A 322 17.91 -9.00 19.72
CA GLY A 322 17.21 -9.91 18.81
C GLY A 322 16.04 -10.65 19.44
N THR A 323 15.63 -10.26 20.65
CA THR A 323 14.38 -10.76 21.26
C THR A 323 13.19 -9.88 20.89
N VAL A 324 11.98 -10.42 21.00
CA VAL A 324 10.73 -9.72 20.65
C VAL A 324 9.85 -9.57 21.88
N VAL A 325 9.24 -8.40 22.03
CA VAL A 325 8.26 -8.08 23.04
C VAL A 325 6.95 -7.65 22.39
N ALA A 326 5.83 -7.88 23.09
CA ALA A 326 4.52 -7.44 22.63
C ALA A 326 3.67 -6.94 23.78
N ALA A 327 2.74 -6.03 23.47
CA ALA A 327 1.71 -5.50 24.36
C ALA A 327 0.37 -5.52 23.62
N GLY A 328 -0.73 -5.72 24.35
CA GLY A 328 -2.06 -5.78 23.77
C GLY A 328 -2.53 -7.23 23.57
N ARG A 329 -3.62 -7.35 22.81
CA ARG A 329 -4.32 -8.61 22.59
C ARG A 329 -4.24 -9.00 21.11
N PHE A 330 -3.90 -10.25 20.86
CA PHE A 330 -3.94 -10.81 19.51
C PHE A 330 -5.26 -11.56 19.33
N THR A 331 -6.04 -11.09 18.35
CA THR A 331 -7.32 -11.72 17.97
C THR A 331 -7.33 -11.88 16.47
N SER A 332 -7.98 -12.93 16.00
CA SER A 332 -8.13 -13.17 14.57
C SER A 332 -9.05 -12.19 13.83
N GLY A 333 -9.70 -11.23 14.53
CA GLY A 333 -10.42 -10.08 13.93
C GLY A 333 -11.89 -10.33 13.57
N TYR A 334 -12.47 -11.52 13.86
CA TYR A 334 -13.89 -11.84 13.68
C TYR A 334 -14.65 -11.88 15.02
N PRO A 335 -15.94 -11.54 15.09
CA PRO A 335 -16.67 -11.40 16.36
C PRO A 335 -16.73 -12.65 17.25
N ASP A 336 -16.46 -13.84 16.72
CA ASP A 336 -16.52 -15.12 17.42
C ASP A 336 -15.14 -15.76 17.68
N GLU A 337 -14.06 -14.95 17.61
CA GLU A 337 -12.71 -15.47 17.55
C GLU A 337 -12.05 -15.65 18.92
N GLU A 338 -11.35 -16.76 19.00
CA GLU A 338 -10.52 -17.16 20.13
C GLU A 338 -9.40 -16.14 20.37
N ASP A 339 -9.19 -15.80 21.64
CA ASP A 339 -8.04 -15.01 22.08
C ASP A 339 -6.78 -15.85 21.96
N ILE A 340 -5.95 -15.53 20.99
CA ILE A 340 -4.69 -16.22 20.72
C ILE A 340 -3.48 -15.58 21.42
N THR A 341 -3.70 -14.59 22.28
CA THR A 341 -2.63 -13.79 22.91
C THR A 341 -1.62 -14.65 23.64
N ASP A 342 -2.07 -15.57 24.49
CA ASP A 342 -1.17 -16.47 25.24
C ASP A 342 -0.34 -17.36 24.31
N ARG A 343 -0.92 -17.80 23.20
CA ARG A 343 -0.21 -18.58 22.18
C ARG A 343 0.88 -17.73 21.52
N VAL A 344 0.54 -16.54 21.02
CA VAL A 344 1.47 -15.61 20.36
C VAL A 344 2.60 -15.23 21.31
N LEU A 345 2.29 -14.80 22.54
CA LEU A 345 3.31 -14.42 23.54
C LEU A 345 4.27 -15.57 23.87
N ARG A 346 3.76 -16.80 23.97
CA ARG A 346 4.59 -17.99 24.23
C ARG A 346 5.53 -18.28 23.06
N VAL A 347 5.06 -18.13 21.83
CA VAL A 347 5.85 -18.37 20.62
C VAL A 347 6.94 -17.32 20.50
N ILE A 348 6.62 -16.04 20.59
CA ILE A 348 7.62 -14.95 20.46
C ILE A 348 8.65 -14.95 21.60
N ALA A 349 8.27 -15.41 22.80
CA ALA A 349 9.21 -15.54 23.92
C ALA A 349 10.35 -16.56 23.64
N GLY A 350 10.12 -17.49 22.73
CA GLY A 350 11.14 -18.44 22.25
C GLY A 350 12.00 -17.92 21.11
N TRP A 351 11.69 -16.75 20.54
CA TRP A 351 12.41 -16.23 19.39
C TRP A 351 13.73 -15.60 19.78
N GLN A 352 14.77 -15.93 19.03
CA GLN A 352 16.14 -15.39 19.17
C GLN A 352 16.71 -15.08 17.79
N ASP A 353 17.71 -14.21 17.76
CA ASP A 353 18.41 -13.79 16.54
C ASP A 353 17.48 -13.13 15.51
N ILE A 354 16.40 -12.50 15.97
CA ILE A 354 15.50 -11.77 15.09
C ILE A 354 16.18 -10.48 14.62
N ALA A 355 16.18 -10.27 13.31
CA ALA A 355 16.77 -9.13 12.64
C ALA A 355 15.75 -8.12 12.09
N ALA A 356 14.49 -8.56 11.90
CA ALA A 356 13.38 -7.70 11.54
C ALA A 356 12.06 -8.33 11.98
N ILE A 357 11.04 -7.50 12.17
CA ILE A 357 9.68 -7.92 12.52
C ILE A 357 8.67 -7.31 11.57
N SER A 358 7.56 -7.99 11.38
CA SER A 358 6.33 -7.46 10.78
C SER A 358 5.14 -8.00 11.56
N ALA A 359 4.03 -7.28 11.54
CA ALA A 359 2.79 -7.72 12.17
C ALA A 359 1.62 -7.51 11.22
N ALA A 360 0.68 -8.44 11.22
CA ALA A 360 -0.58 -8.37 10.51
C ALA A 360 -1.73 -8.67 11.47
N CYS A 361 -2.97 -8.66 10.96
CA CYS A 361 -4.15 -8.86 11.78
C CYS A 361 -4.11 -10.15 12.61
N PHE A 362 -3.51 -11.21 12.08
CA PHE A 362 -3.57 -12.58 12.62
C PHE A 362 -2.26 -13.06 13.26
N GLY A 363 -1.19 -12.29 13.23
CA GLY A 363 0.06 -12.76 13.81
C GLY A 363 1.26 -11.87 13.62
N VAL A 364 2.37 -12.36 14.13
CA VAL A 364 3.67 -11.71 14.07
C VAL A 364 4.61 -12.56 13.20
N TYR A 365 5.37 -11.87 12.37
CA TYR A 365 6.42 -12.45 11.55
C TYR A 365 7.78 -11.99 12.07
N GLY A 366 8.67 -12.93 12.35
CA GLY A 366 10.05 -12.70 12.72
C GLY A 366 11.00 -13.12 11.60
N ILE A 367 11.90 -12.25 11.20
CA ILE A 367 12.93 -12.56 10.20
C ILE A 367 14.26 -12.73 10.92
N LYS A 368 14.84 -13.91 10.83
CA LYS A 368 16.18 -14.18 11.41
C LYS A 368 17.31 -13.55 10.62
N ALA A 369 18.47 -13.45 11.23
CA ALA A 369 19.69 -12.93 10.59
C ALA A 369 20.05 -13.68 9.30
N ASP A 370 19.76 -14.98 9.20
CA ASP A 370 20.01 -15.80 8.03
C ASP A 370 18.91 -15.73 6.95
N GLY A 371 17.88 -14.89 7.15
CA GLY A 371 16.79 -14.69 6.20
C GLY A 371 15.69 -15.74 6.26
N THR A 372 15.66 -16.60 7.29
CA THR A 372 14.52 -17.47 7.55
C THR A 372 13.41 -16.71 8.27
N VAL A 373 12.15 -17.13 8.05
CA VAL A 373 10.96 -16.53 8.63
C VAL A 373 10.39 -17.42 9.73
N LEU A 374 9.98 -16.80 10.83
CA LEU A 374 9.20 -17.42 11.89
C LEU A 374 7.82 -16.77 11.91
N VAL A 375 6.79 -17.54 12.18
CA VAL A 375 5.39 -17.10 12.28
C VAL A 375 4.81 -17.50 13.63
N THR A 376 3.82 -16.77 14.12
CA THR A 376 3.11 -17.09 15.36
C THR A 376 1.85 -17.93 15.13
N ASP A 377 1.36 -17.97 13.91
CA ASP A 377 0.22 -18.79 13.50
C ASP A 377 0.67 -19.90 12.54
N GLU A 378 0.81 -21.11 13.11
CA GLU A 378 1.24 -22.29 12.35
C GLU A 378 0.10 -22.85 11.48
N GLU A 379 -1.17 -22.61 11.83
CA GLU A 379 -2.33 -23.10 11.07
C GLU A 379 -2.48 -22.32 9.76
N GLU A 380 -2.29 -20.99 9.79
CA GLU A 380 -2.23 -20.19 8.55
C GLU A 380 -1.00 -20.53 7.69
N ASP A 381 0.12 -20.93 8.32
CA ASP A 381 1.34 -21.25 7.59
C ASP A 381 1.25 -22.58 6.84
N GLU A 382 0.47 -23.56 7.31
CA GLU A 382 0.30 -24.85 6.61
C GLU A 382 -0.22 -24.65 5.18
N ASP A 383 -1.11 -23.69 4.96
CA ASP A 383 -1.67 -23.37 3.65
C ASP A 383 -0.82 -22.34 2.87
N ALA A 384 -0.24 -21.37 3.56
CA ALA A 384 0.50 -20.27 2.96
C ALA A 384 1.98 -20.57 2.70
N GLY A 385 2.60 -21.48 3.46
CA GLY A 385 3.99 -21.90 3.34
C GLY A 385 5.00 -20.78 3.59
N ILE A 386 4.67 -19.83 4.47
CA ILE A 386 5.48 -18.63 4.76
C ILE A 386 6.81 -19.00 5.44
N THR A 387 6.82 -20.01 6.31
CA THR A 387 8.04 -20.53 6.94
C THR A 387 9.03 -21.14 5.95
N ASN A 388 8.57 -21.49 4.74
CA ASN A 388 9.43 -21.94 3.65
C ASN A 388 10.16 -20.78 2.92
N TYR A 389 9.81 -19.52 3.22
CA TYR A 389 10.50 -18.39 2.62
C TYR A 389 11.95 -18.30 3.10
N GLN A 390 12.86 -18.07 2.18
CA GLN A 390 14.29 -17.98 2.45
C GLN A 390 14.88 -16.70 1.87
N ASN A 391 16.01 -16.28 2.44
CA ASN A 391 16.71 -15.06 2.06
C ASN A 391 15.84 -13.80 2.19
N VAL A 392 14.92 -13.81 3.14
CA VAL A 392 14.00 -12.69 3.38
C VAL A 392 14.74 -11.54 4.05
N VAL A 393 14.51 -10.34 3.57
CA VAL A 393 15.09 -9.09 4.12
C VAL A 393 14.03 -8.23 4.79
N SER A 394 12.77 -8.32 4.34
CA SER A 394 11.63 -7.57 4.89
C SER A 394 10.33 -8.27 4.57
N MET A 395 9.30 -8.02 5.38
CA MET A 395 7.93 -8.49 5.14
C MET A 395 6.93 -7.33 5.24
N CYS A 396 5.85 -7.47 4.48
CA CYS A 396 4.65 -6.64 4.57
C CYS A 396 3.46 -7.60 4.63
N GLY A 397 2.89 -7.81 5.84
CA GLY A 397 1.99 -8.93 6.06
C GLY A 397 2.63 -10.26 5.66
N PRO A 398 1.93 -11.13 4.92
CA PRO A 398 2.46 -12.42 4.46
C PRO A 398 3.40 -12.32 3.25
N TYR A 399 3.62 -11.13 2.69
CA TYR A 399 4.46 -10.92 1.52
C TYR A 399 5.91 -10.67 1.92
N ALA A 400 6.83 -11.40 1.33
CA ALA A 400 8.24 -11.36 1.69
C ALA A 400 9.10 -10.79 0.55
N LEU A 401 9.84 -9.74 0.84
CA LEU A 401 10.90 -9.24 -0.01
C LEU A 401 12.18 -10.05 0.24
N ARG A 402 12.73 -10.62 -0.83
CA ARG A 402 13.97 -11.40 -0.78
C ARG A 402 15.20 -10.56 -1.14
N ALA A 403 16.37 -11.02 -0.70
CA ALA A 403 17.65 -10.36 -0.96
C ALA A 403 18.01 -10.22 -2.46
N ASP A 404 17.45 -11.06 -3.31
CA ASP A 404 17.61 -10.97 -4.76
C ASP A 404 16.67 -9.96 -5.43
N GLY A 405 15.79 -9.33 -4.66
CA GLY A 405 14.81 -8.36 -5.15
C GLY A 405 13.54 -9.00 -5.72
N THR A 406 13.31 -10.29 -5.49
CA THR A 406 12.03 -10.96 -5.80
C THR A 406 11.07 -10.85 -4.61
N VAL A 407 9.76 -10.99 -4.88
CA VAL A 407 8.71 -10.94 -3.86
C VAL A 407 8.02 -12.30 -3.80
N ALA A 408 8.09 -12.94 -2.64
CA ALA A 408 7.32 -14.16 -2.35
C ALA A 408 5.95 -13.76 -1.79
N ILE A 409 4.92 -14.42 -2.28
CA ILE A 409 3.53 -14.31 -1.81
C ILE A 409 3.02 -15.71 -1.46
N PRO A 410 1.98 -15.85 -0.64
CA PRO A 410 1.41 -17.14 -0.31
C PRO A 410 1.15 -18.00 -1.56
N GLY A 411 1.76 -19.18 -1.62
CA GLY A 411 1.62 -20.12 -2.72
C GLY A 411 2.30 -19.75 -4.05
N SER A 412 2.98 -18.59 -4.16
CA SER A 412 3.54 -18.11 -5.44
C SER A 412 4.71 -17.14 -5.27
N VAL A 413 5.17 -16.58 -6.38
CA VAL A 413 6.17 -15.49 -6.44
C VAL A 413 5.68 -14.49 -7.48
N MET A 414 5.72 -13.20 -7.14
CA MET A 414 5.42 -12.14 -8.12
C MET A 414 6.51 -12.08 -9.20
N GLU A 415 6.13 -11.73 -10.42
CA GLU A 415 7.06 -11.57 -11.55
C GLU A 415 7.99 -10.33 -11.43
N TRP A 416 7.88 -9.58 -10.33
CA TRP A 416 8.69 -8.40 -10.09
C TRP A 416 10.13 -8.74 -9.74
N THR A 417 11.05 -7.93 -10.26
CA THR A 417 12.49 -8.03 -9.99
C THR A 417 13.04 -6.69 -9.52
N ASP A 418 14.20 -6.74 -8.87
CA ASP A 418 14.92 -5.57 -8.36
C ASP A 418 14.15 -4.74 -7.32
N ILE A 419 13.20 -5.34 -6.63
CA ILE A 419 12.43 -4.68 -5.57
C ILE A 419 13.32 -4.46 -4.35
N VAL A 420 13.20 -3.27 -3.74
CA VAL A 420 13.89 -2.87 -2.50
C VAL A 420 12.94 -2.48 -1.38
N ALA A 421 11.70 -2.13 -1.72
CA ALA A 421 10.64 -1.88 -0.73
C ALA A 421 9.30 -2.38 -1.25
N LEU A 422 8.45 -2.78 -0.33
CA LEU A 422 7.15 -3.36 -0.60
C LEU A 422 6.11 -2.74 0.35
N ALA A 423 4.96 -2.37 -0.19
CA ALA A 423 3.78 -2.02 0.58
C ALA A 423 2.58 -2.80 0.04
N GLU A 424 1.79 -3.33 0.93
CA GLU A 424 0.61 -4.13 0.60
C GLU A 424 -0.55 -3.71 1.51
N ARG A 425 -1.71 -3.63 0.96
CA ARG A 425 -2.95 -3.50 1.72
C ARG A 425 -4.12 -4.08 0.95
N TYR A 426 -4.74 -5.12 1.53
CA TYR A 426 -5.99 -5.73 1.07
C TYR A 426 -5.92 -6.32 -0.34
N GLU A 427 -6.06 -5.51 -1.38
CA GLU A 427 -6.27 -5.99 -2.75
C GLU A 427 -5.26 -5.40 -3.74
N HIS A 428 -4.31 -4.57 -3.26
CA HIS A 428 -3.23 -4.09 -4.13
C HIS A 428 -1.89 -4.07 -3.41
N THR A 429 -0.85 -4.26 -4.21
CA THR A 429 0.55 -4.31 -3.78
C THR A 429 1.35 -3.31 -4.58
N VAL A 430 2.30 -2.66 -3.95
CA VAL A 430 3.17 -1.66 -4.56
C VAL A 430 4.62 -1.98 -4.22
N GLY A 431 5.48 -1.93 -5.23
CA GLY A 431 6.91 -2.19 -5.08
C GLY A 431 7.77 -1.01 -5.55
N VAL A 432 8.84 -0.73 -4.84
CA VAL A 432 9.88 0.23 -5.27
C VAL A 432 11.08 -0.54 -5.76
N LYS A 433 11.55 -0.23 -6.96
CA LYS A 433 12.74 -0.84 -7.54
C LYS A 433 14.02 -0.14 -7.11
N LYS A 434 15.17 -0.80 -7.32
CA LYS A 434 16.51 -0.28 -6.99
C LYS A 434 16.83 1.07 -7.63
N ASP A 435 16.23 1.37 -8.79
CA ASP A 435 16.38 2.63 -9.50
C ASP A 435 15.36 3.70 -9.08
N GLY A 436 14.59 3.43 -8.02
CA GLY A 436 13.58 4.32 -7.48
C GLY A 436 12.26 4.33 -8.25
N THR A 437 12.11 3.58 -9.33
CA THR A 437 10.83 3.46 -10.05
C THR A 437 9.85 2.62 -9.26
N VAL A 438 8.55 2.90 -9.43
CA VAL A 438 7.47 2.26 -8.69
C VAL A 438 6.65 1.37 -9.61
N VAL A 439 6.27 0.20 -9.11
CA VAL A 439 5.37 -0.76 -9.75
C VAL A 439 4.20 -1.05 -8.82
N ALA A 440 3.03 -1.33 -9.38
CA ALA A 440 1.85 -1.71 -8.61
C ALA A 440 1.05 -2.79 -9.34
N ASP A 441 0.38 -3.64 -8.58
CA ASP A 441 -0.51 -4.70 -9.07
C ASP A 441 -1.69 -4.88 -8.14
N GLY A 442 -2.81 -5.41 -8.67
CA GLY A 442 -4.04 -5.66 -7.95
C GLY A 442 -5.15 -4.69 -8.29
N LYS A 443 -6.07 -4.47 -7.33
CA LYS A 443 -7.26 -3.63 -7.51
C LYS A 443 -6.90 -2.19 -7.84
N ASN A 444 -7.61 -1.59 -8.80
CA ASN A 444 -7.32 -0.25 -9.32
C ASN A 444 -8.60 0.56 -9.66
N GLU A 445 -9.70 0.31 -8.97
CA GLU A 445 -10.98 0.99 -9.23
C GLU A 445 -10.92 2.50 -8.97
N GLU A 446 -10.15 2.91 -7.96
CA GLU A 446 -9.96 4.31 -7.57
C GLU A 446 -8.68 4.93 -8.19
N GLY A 447 -7.93 4.16 -8.98
CA GLY A 447 -6.67 4.60 -9.57
C GLY A 447 -5.46 4.45 -8.65
N GLN A 448 -5.54 3.64 -7.59
CA GLN A 448 -4.48 3.42 -6.61
C GLN A 448 -3.21 2.78 -7.19
N CYS A 449 -3.32 2.10 -8.33
CA CYS A 449 -2.16 1.56 -9.06
C CYS A 449 -1.62 2.51 -10.16
N PHE A 450 -2.11 3.75 -10.27
CA PHE A 450 -1.59 4.73 -11.23
C PHE A 450 -0.29 5.37 -10.75
N VAL A 451 0.73 4.55 -10.54
CA VAL A 451 2.06 4.94 -10.07
C VAL A 451 3.09 5.05 -11.21
N GLN A 452 2.64 4.91 -12.46
CA GLN A 452 3.50 4.96 -13.63
C GLN A 452 4.22 6.32 -13.73
N GLY A 453 5.54 6.26 -13.94
CA GLY A 453 6.39 7.45 -13.99
C GLY A 453 6.83 7.98 -12.62
N TRP A 454 6.39 7.39 -11.51
CA TRP A 454 6.96 7.74 -10.21
C TRP A 454 8.40 7.28 -10.11
N LYS A 455 9.25 8.20 -9.66
CA LYS A 455 10.65 7.94 -9.38
C LYS A 455 11.03 8.61 -8.06
N LEU A 456 11.18 7.81 -7.01
CA LEU A 456 11.36 8.32 -5.65
C LEU A 456 12.80 8.74 -5.38
N PHE A 457 13.78 8.08 -6.03
CA PHE A 457 15.22 8.35 -5.92
C PHE A 457 15.94 7.85 -7.19
N ASN A 458 17.24 8.11 -7.35
CA ASN A 458 17.99 7.65 -8.53
C ASN A 458 18.57 6.24 -8.35
N SER A 459 19.06 5.92 -7.15
CA SER A 459 19.59 4.60 -6.82
C SER A 459 19.46 4.33 -5.33
N ILE A 460 19.14 3.07 -4.98
CA ILE A 460 19.11 2.64 -3.57
C ILE A 460 20.52 2.72 -2.92
N ASP A 461 21.57 2.57 -3.69
CA ASP A 461 22.95 2.66 -3.18
C ASP A 461 23.37 4.10 -2.86
N THR A 462 22.71 5.11 -3.41
CA THR A 462 22.97 6.55 -3.20
C THR A 462 21.84 7.25 -2.46
N LEU A 463 20.78 6.55 -2.09
CA LEU A 463 19.57 7.13 -1.49
C LEU A 463 19.87 7.99 -0.26
N GLU A 464 20.72 7.53 0.64
CA GLU A 464 21.07 8.27 1.86
C GLU A 464 21.81 9.58 1.53
N GLN A 465 22.81 9.50 0.63
CA GLN A 465 23.52 10.69 0.14
C GLN A 465 22.59 11.66 -0.59
N GLU A 466 21.72 11.16 -1.48
CA GLU A 466 20.74 11.99 -2.20
C GLU A 466 19.79 12.71 -1.21
N ARG A 467 19.38 12.05 -0.14
CA ARG A 467 18.55 12.63 0.93
C ARG A 467 19.29 13.73 1.70
N GLU A 468 20.56 13.51 2.02
CA GLU A 468 21.39 14.51 2.71
C GLU A 468 21.60 15.76 1.83
N GLU A 469 21.89 15.56 0.55
CA GLU A 469 22.03 16.66 -0.42
C GLU A 469 20.73 17.45 -0.60
N ALA A 470 19.60 16.75 -0.70
CA ALA A 470 18.27 17.37 -0.78
C ALA A 470 17.94 18.16 0.50
N ALA A 471 18.25 17.61 1.67
CA ALA A 471 18.06 18.27 2.96
C ALA A 471 18.95 19.52 3.11
N ALA A 472 20.20 19.45 2.66
CA ALA A 472 21.12 20.60 2.66
C ALA A 472 20.63 21.71 1.73
N LYS A 473 20.11 21.35 0.53
CA LYS A 473 19.53 22.32 -0.42
C LYS A 473 18.28 23.00 0.15
N ARG A 474 17.43 22.25 0.87
CA ARG A 474 16.25 22.83 1.52
C ARG A 474 16.64 23.82 2.61
N ARG A 475 17.54 23.44 3.52
CA ARG A 475 18.03 24.33 4.58
C ARG A 475 18.55 25.65 4.03
N ARG A 476 19.35 25.61 2.94
CA ARG A 476 19.82 26.84 2.29
C ARG A 476 18.67 27.70 1.77
N LYS A 477 17.66 27.11 1.14
CA LYS A 477 16.49 27.87 0.66
C LYS A 477 15.69 28.49 1.80
N GLU A 478 15.55 27.79 2.94
CA GLU A 478 14.86 28.29 4.12
C GLU A 478 15.63 29.45 4.75
N GLU A 479 16.96 29.32 4.90
CA GLU A 479 17.84 30.39 5.37
C GLU A 479 17.79 31.65 4.46
N GLU A 480 17.78 31.45 3.14
CA GLU A 480 17.62 32.53 2.16
C GLU A 480 16.26 33.22 2.28
N ALA A 481 15.17 32.43 2.40
CA ALA A 481 13.81 32.96 2.56
C ALA A 481 13.63 33.70 3.90
N GLU A 482 14.21 33.18 4.98
CA GLU A 482 14.20 33.83 6.30
C GLU A 482 14.98 35.15 6.29
N ALA A 483 16.16 35.15 5.65
CA ALA A 483 16.96 36.36 5.48
C ALA A 483 16.25 37.43 4.64
N GLU A 484 15.53 37.02 3.60
CA GLU A 484 14.69 37.93 2.80
C GLU A 484 13.53 38.49 3.59
N CYS A 485 12.83 37.65 4.37
CA CYS A 485 11.75 38.07 5.26
C CYS A 485 12.24 39.10 6.30
N GLN A 486 13.40 38.85 6.94
CA GLN A 486 14.01 39.79 7.87
C GLN A 486 14.38 41.13 7.20
N ARG A 487 14.87 41.09 5.97
CA ARG A 487 15.13 42.34 5.19
C ARG A 487 13.87 43.13 4.94
N LEU A 488 12.79 42.46 4.53
CA LEU A 488 11.51 43.14 4.25
C LEU A 488 10.90 43.73 5.54
N LEU A 489 10.96 43.02 6.66
CA LEU A 489 10.52 43.54 7.95
C LEU A 489 11.33 44.79 8.40
N ALA A 490 12.66 44.73 8.25
CA ALA A 490 13.52 45.85 8.60
C ALA A 490 13.27 47.08 7.69
N GLU A 491 12.96 46.86 6.40
CA GLU A 491 12.58 47.93 5.50
C GLU A 491 11.23 48.56 5.86
N GLU A 492 10.26 47.75 6.24
CA GLU A 492 8.94 48.21 6.71
C GLU A 492 9.03 49.01 8.01
N GLU A 493 9.83 48.56 8.99
CA GLU A 493 10.10 49.31 10.21
C GLU A 493 10.79 50.69 9.90
N ARG A 494 11.72 50.68 8.98
CA ARG A 494 12.37 51.94 8.54
C ARG A 494 11.35 52.92 7.95
N ARG A 495 10.49 52.46 7.04
CA ARG A 495 9.42 53.26 6.43
C ARG A 495 8.44 53.80 7.48
N GLN A 496 8.08 52.97 8.48
CA GLN A 496 7.21 53.43 9.60
C GLN A 496 7.89 54.54 10.39
N LYS A 497 9.18 54.39 10.76
CA LYS A 497 9.94 55.41 11.50
C LYS A 497 10.10 56.71 10.71
N GLU A 498 10.33 56.64 9.40
CA GLU A 498 10.41 57.77 8.49
C GLU A 498 9.04 58.53 8.42
N ALA A 499 7.93 57.75 8.31
CA ALA A 499 6.60 58.35 8.27
C ALA A 499 6.22 59.02 9.63
N GLU A 500 6.56 58.40 10.76
CA GLU A 500 6.36 58.98 12.08
C GLU A 500 7.18 60.28 12.27
N ALA A 501 8.44 60.28 11.86
CA ALA A 501 9.30 61.46 11.94
C ALA A 501 8.78 62.60 11.04
N GLU A 502 8.28 62.29 9.86
CA GLU A 502 7.64 63.29 8.98
C GLU A 502 6.35 63.85 9.56
N ALA A 503 5.51 62.97 10.16
CA ALA A 503 4.28 63.40 10.84
C ALA A 503 4.57 64.29 12.04
N GLU A 504 5.59 63.98 12.84
CA GLU A 504 6.03 64.78 13.97
C GLU A 504 6.60 66.16 13.51
N ALA A 505 7.43 66.18 12.47
CA ALA A 505 7.95 67.40 11.89
C ALA A 505 6.81 68.31 11.37
N LYS A 506 5.80 67.73 10.71
CA LYS A 506 4.61 68.44 10.23
C LYS A 506 3.76 69.01 11.40
N ARG A 507 3.65 68.24 12.50
CA ARG A 507 2.98 68.73 13.70
C ARG A 507 3.73 69.89 14.33
N LYS A 508 5.05 69.77 14.54
CA LYS A 508 5.90 70.88 15.07
C LYS A 508 5.84 72.13 14.20
N ARG A 509 5.82 71.98 12.88
CA ARG A 509 5.68 73.12 11.97
C ARG A 509 4.33 73.84 12.13
N LYS A 510 3.23 73.07 12.21
CA LYS A 510 1.89 73.65 12.44
C LYS A 510 1.81 74.35 13.81
N GLU A 511 2.39 73.79 14.86
CA GLU A 511 2.45 74.39 16.20
C GLU A 511 3.27 75.71 16.20
N ALA A 512 4.41 75.72 15.46
CA ALA A 512 5.22 76.90 15.31
C ALA A 512 4.49 78.01 14.52
N GLU A 513 3.81 77.67 13.40
CA GLU A 513 2.98 78.58 12.65
C GLU A 513 1.82 79.17 13.46
N ALA A 514 1.16 78.35 14.25
CA ALA A 514 0.10 78.78 15.15
C ALA A 514 0.62 79.70 16.26
N ALA A 515 1.78 79.37 16.85
CA ALA A 515 2.43 80.25 17.85
C ALA A 515 2.90 81.58 17.24
N ALA A 516 3.41 81.58 16.02
CA ALA A 516 3.79 82.81 15.29
C ALA A 516 2.56 83.70 15.00
N ALA A 517 1.47 83.10 14.52
CA ALA A 517 0.21 83.80 14.28
C ALA A 517 -0.37 84.40 15.57
N ARG A 518 -0.30 83.66 16.67
CA ARG A 518 -0.72 84.15 18.03
C ARG A 518 0.15 85.34 18.47
N ARG A 519 1.47 85.26 18.35
CA ARG A 519 2.39 86.38 18.66
C ARG A 519 2.09 87.62 17.79
N ALA A 520 1.87 87.42 16.51
CA ALA A 520 1.55 88.52 15.60
C ALA A 520 0.22 89.19 16.00
N LYS A 521 -0.78 88.40 16.39
CA LYS A 521 -2.07 88.92 16.84
C LYS A 521 -1.94 89.72 18.19
N ILE A 522 -1.14 89.21 19.11
CA ILE A 522 -0.82 89.91 20.37
C ILE A 522 -0.15 91.22 20.07
N ALA A 523 0.88 91.26 19.30
CA ALA A 523 1.62 92.52 18.90
C ALA A 523 0.71 93.53 18.20
N ALA A 524 -0.21 93.08 17.36
CA ALA A 524 -1.18 93.97 16.71
C ALA A 524 -2.15 94.58 17.68
N LEU A 525 -2.67 93.84 18.68
CA LEU A 525 -3.54 94.30 19.70
C LEU A 525 -2.81 95.26 20.67
N GLU A 526 -1.58 94.96 21.05
CA GLU A 526 -0.74 95.86 21.87
C GLU A 526 -0.45 97.17 21.17
N ALA A 527 -0.17 97.15 19.83
CA ALA A 527 0.01 98.41 19.04
C ALA A 527 -1.27 99.20 18.93
N GLU A 528 -2.44 98.56 18.77
CA GLU A 528 -3.76 99.23 18.82
C GLU A 528 -4.05 99.89 20.17
N GLU A 529 -3.77 99.11 21.27
CA GLU A 529 -3.89 99.60 22.65
C GLU A 529 -3.04 100.87 22.87
N ALA A 530 -1.75 100.85 22.41
CA ALA A 530 -0.84 101.96 22.53
C ALA A 530 -1.35 103.19 21.72
N SER A 531 -1.87 102.97 20.54
CA SER A 531 -2.47 103.99 19.72
C SER A 531 -3.68 104.66 20.36
N ILE A 532 -4.60 103.85 20.93
CA ILE A 532 -5.79 104.30 21.59
C ILE A 532 -5.42 105.08 22.87
N ARG A 533 -4.46 104.65 23.66
CA ARG A 533 -3.95 105.32 24.83
C ARG A 533 -3.34 106.70 24.46
N ALA A 534 -2.61 106.81 23.36
CA ALA A 534 -2.07 108.04 22.83
C ALA A 534 -3.19 109.02 22.38
N GLU A 535 -4.22 108.53 21.68
CA GLU A 535 -5.40 109.32 21.36
C GLU A 535 -6.14 109.85 22.64
N LEU A 536 -6.35 109.01 23.60
CA LEU A 536 -6.98 109.37 24.87
C LEU A 536 -6.20 110.46 25.60
N HIS A 537 -4.86 110.47 25.55
CA HIS A 537 -3.99 111.45 26.15
C HIS A 537 -4.13 112.84 25.46
N ASN A 538 -4.37 112.86 24.14
CA ASN A 538 -4.46 114.04 23.38
C ASN A 538 -5.85 114.72 23.30
N ILE A 539 -6.90 114.08 23.85
CA ILE A 539 -8.26 114.58 23.84
C ILE A 539 -8.40 115.69 24.92
N LYS A 540 -8.38 116.98 24.46
CA LYS A 540 -8.62 118.18 25.27
C LYS A 540 -9.90 118.89 24.81
N GLY A 541 -10.96 119.01 25.69
CA GLY A 541 -12.12 119.83 25.44
C GLY A 541 -13.47 119.25 25.89
N LEU A 542 -14.46 120.22 26.25
CA LEU A 542 -15.78 119.85 26.91
C LEU A 542 -16.72 119.05 25.98
N PHE A 543 -16.51 118.92 24.70
CA PHE A 543 -17.40 118.16 23.75
C PHE A 543 -16.91 116.74 23.37
N SER A 544 -15.88 116.26 23.98
CA SER A 544 -15.21 114.95 23.58
C SER A 544 -15.69 113.74 24.37
N GLY A 545 -16.73 113.82 25.21
CA GLY A 545 -17.18 112.78 26.13
C GLY A 545 -17.68 111.49 25.41
N GLY A 546 -18.23 111.63 24.20
CA GLY A 546 -18.69 110.44 23.42
C GLY A 546 -17.52 109.61 22.87
N LYS A 547 -16.56 110.36 22.21
CA LYS A 547 -15.38 109.67 21.64
C LYS A 547 -14.48 109.05 22.70
N ARG A 548 -14.38 109.64 23.86
CA ARG A 548 -13.60 109.10 24.98
C ARG A 548 -14.20 107.82 25.52
N ARG A 549 -15.51 107.72 25.65
CA ARG A 549 -16.18 106.46 26.07
C ARG A 549 -16.04 105.32 25.10
N GLU A 550 -16.06 105.66 23.77
CA GLU A 550 -15.87 104.68 22.69
C GLU A 550 -14.45 104.11 22.71
N LEU A 551 -13.42 104.94 22.90
CA LEU A 551 -12.03 104.52 23.03
C LEU A 551 -11.75 103.77 24.27
N GLU A 552 -12.34 104.11 25.42
CA GLU A 552 -12.26 103.34 26.68
C GLU A 552 -12.95 102.03 26.57
N ALA A 553 -14.11 101.92 25.93
CA ALA A 553 -14.78 100.64 25.64
C ALA A 553 -13.94 99.70 24.71
N ARG A 554 -13.27 100.29 23.72
CA ARG A 554 -12.35 99.58 22.82
C ARG A 554 -11.15 99.03 23.62
N LEU A 555 -10.57 99.84 24.56
CA LEU A 555 -9.47 99.36 25.43
C LEU A 555 -9.86 98.16 26.25
N VAL A 556 -11.06 98.21 26.89
CA VAL A 556 -11.58 97.09 27.67
C VAL A 556 -11.71 95.83 26.76
N LYS A 557 -12.20 95.99 25.55
CA LYS A 557 -12.34 94.87 24.61
C LYS A 557 -10.98 94.29 24.19
N ILE A 558 -9.99 95.13 23.87
CA ILE A 558 -8.63 94.71 23.59
C ILE A 558 -8.01 94.00 24.77
N GLY A 559 -8.17 94.49 25.98
CA GLY A 559 -7.72 93.83 27.22
C GLY A 559 -8.33 92.41 27.38
N GLY A 560 -9.64 92.30 27.10
CA GLY A 560 -10.31 90.98 27.08
C GLY A 560 -9.79 90.01 25.96
N GLU A 561 -9.54 90.54 24.77
CA GLU A 561 -8.99 89.78 23.67
C GLU A 561 -7.52 89.32 23.94
N LEU A 562 -6.72 90.20 24.59
CA LEU A 562 -5.35 89.82 25.00
C LEU A 562 -5.32 88.77 26.12
N GLN A 563 -6.30 88.77 27.04
CA GLN A 563 -6.41 87.74 28.09
C GLN A 563 -6.84 86.40 27.54
N GLN A 564 -7.53 86.35 26.39
CA GLN A 564 -7.98 85.10 25.75
C GLN A 564 -6.93 84.53 24.80
N LEU A 565 -5.94 85.29 24.46
CA LEU A 565 -4.79 84.84 23.62
C LEU A 565 -3.63 84.39 24.50
#